data_848003bf4dae5b84f4c359f022055f97
#
_entry.id   848003bf4dae5b84f4c359f022055f97
#
_cell.length_a   1.000
_cell.length_b   1.000
_cell.length_c   1.000
_cell.angle_alpha   90.00
_cell.angle_beta   90.00
_cell.angle_gamma   90.00
#
_symmetry.space_group_name_H-M   'P 1'
#
loop_
_entity.id
_entity.type
_entity.pdbx_description
1 polymer ?
#
loop_
_entity_poly.entity_id
_entity_poly.type
_entity_poly.pdbx_seq_one_letter_code
_entity_poly.pdbx_strand_id
1 'polypeptide(L)'
;MEHNIGNNAELIEAKTIANDSFLPTANDWEKIQDAEQIIKKAKDLLDYFLDQYPEVKRIGLTGQMHGIVYVDKAGRCVSPLYTWQDGRGSLPEDNSISLVEEIQQKCQVKAASGYGMVTHIYNLRHYLIPDVAVGFCTIMDYFGMYLTGRKRALIHASNAAGFGFFDGRHMCFMKEELGKIGIQGKWLPEVCGAMQELGTYRNRIVTTAIGDNQASFFGAAGNENSTLLVNIGTGGQISVLSDQYFAEDGIEARPFWDGKYLLVGASLCGGKAYALLEEFFRKLIKQATGQDKPLYGILETMARKGKETNASRLENRKLKVTTTFNGTRANPETSGSITNLFADNFTPEAFTYGVLEGMVLELYQMYQIIRTGTYIQVTRMIGSGNGLRKNPVLCEIIEEIFGIKLILAEYEEEAATGAAISSTLLKSIERTK
;
A
#
# COMPACT_ATOMS: atom_id res chain seq x y z
N MET A 1 -31.54 -1.45 7.14
CA MET A 1 -31.00 -2.77 6.81
C MET A 1 -29.56 -2.55 6.37
N GLU A 2 -28.61 -2.75 7.30
CA GLU A 2 -27.19 -2.76 6.96
C GLU A 2 -26.93 -4.06 6.20
N HIS A 3 -26.66 -3.94 4.91
CA HIS A 3 -26.19 -5.07 4.12
C HIS A 3 -24.73 -5.35 4.50
N ASN A 4 -24.49 -6.43 5.22
CA ASN A 4 -23.17 -7.06 5.33
C ASN A 4 -22.76 -7.57 3.94
N ILE A 5 -22.20 -6.70 3.12
CA ILE A 5 -21.83 -7.01 1.73
C ILE A 5 -20.51 -7.81 1.67
N GLY A 6 -19.71 -7.80 2.74
CA GLY A 6 -18.39 -8.44 2.77
C GLY A 6 -18.37 -9.96 2.91
N ASN A 7 -19.41 -10.58 3.45
CA ASN A 7 -19.36 -12.02 3.80
C ASN A 7 -19.94 -12.98 2.75
N ASN A 8 -20.46 -12.48 1.63
CA ASN A 8 -21.08 -13.32 0.59
C ASN A 8 -20.61 -13.00 -0.84
N ALA A 9 -19.47 -12.36 -1.01
CA ALA A 9 -18.91 -12.13 -2.35
C ALA A 9 -18.13 -13.36 -2.78
N GLU A 10 -18.45 -13.90 -3.95
CA GLU A 10 -17.75 -15.02 -4.58
C GLU A 10 -16.91 -14.52 -5.75
N LEU A 11 -15.63 -14.90 -5.79
CA LEU A 11 -14.74 -14.67 -6.93
C LEU A 11 -15.01 -15.72 -8.01
N ILE A 12 -15.58 -15.29 -9.13
CA ILE A 12 -15.91 -16.19 -10.24
C ILE A 12 -14.68 -16.45 -11.12
N GLU A 13 -13.97 -15.39 -11.49
CA GLU A 13 -12.77 -15.48 -12.33
C GLU A 13 -11.80 -14.34 -12.01
N ALA A 14 -10.49 -14.62 -12.03
CA ALA A 14 -9.42 -13.64 -12.00
C ALA A 14 -8.44 -13.88 -13.15
N LYS A 15 -7.91 -12.80 -13.73
CA LYS A 15 -6.93 -12.86 -14.80
C LYS A 15 -5.88 -11.78 -14.62
N THR A 16 -4.63 -12.21 -14.63
CA THR A 16 -3.46 -11.34 -14.48
C THR A 16 -2.65 -11.34 -15.77
N ILE A 17 -2.22 -10.16 -16.21
CA ILE A 17 -1.35 -9.98 -17.38
C ILE A 17 -0.13 -9.15 -17.00
N ALA A 18 1.00 -9.40 -17.67
CA ALA A 18 2.22 -8.62 -17.46
C ALA A 18 2.03 -7.17 -17.91
N ASN A 19 2.51 -6.23 -17.09
CA ASN A 19 2.39 -4.80 -17.40
C ASN A 19 3.38 -4.35 -18.48
N ASP A 20 4.67 -4.69 -18.42
CA ASP A 20 5.73 -4.41 -19.40
C ASP A 20 5.74 -2.98 -19.99
N SER A 21 5.26 -1.99 -19.25
CA SER A 21 5.01 -0.64 -19.75
C SER A 21 6.09 0.36 -19.36
N PHE A 22 7.16 -0.05 -18.66
CA PHE A 22 8.25 0.86 -18.35
C PHE A 22 8.93 1.32 -19.64
N LEU A 23 9.09 2.64 -19.75
CA LEU A 23 9.81 3.25 -20.85
C LEU A 23 11.31 3.24 -20.58
N PRO A 24 12.14 3.06 -21.61
CA PRO A 24 13.58 3.23 -21.47
C PRO A 24 13.91 4.69 -21.17
N THR A 25 14.74 4.93 -20.16
CA THR A 25 15.16 6.26 -19.73
C THR A 25 16.67 6.35 -19.64
N ALA A 26 17.22 7.55 -19.77
CA ALA A 26 18.65 7.79 -19.65
C ALA A 26 19.15 7.80 -18.20
N ASN A 27 18.24 7.99 -17.25
CA ASN A 27 18.55 8.15 -15.83
C ASN A 27 17.91 7.04 -14.99
N ASP A 28 18.67 6.46 -14.09
CA ASP A 28 18.19 5.38 -13.20
C ASP A 28 17.08 5.82 -12.25
N TRP A 29 17.03 7.12 -11.90
CA TRP A 29 15.99 7.68 -11.05
C TRP A 29 14.66 7.90 -11.78
N GLU A 30 14.67 7.99 -13.09
CA GLU A 30 13.48 8.23 -13.89
C GLU A 30 12.69 6.94 -14.10
N LYS A 31 11.56 6.83 -13.45
CA LYS A 31 10.70 5.64 -13.50
C LYS A 31 9.34 6.00 -14.08
N ILE A 32 9.28 6.01 -15.41
CA ILE A 32 8.08 6.36 -16.18
C ILE A 32 7.56 5.16 -16.96
N GLN A 33 6.25 5.16 -17.18
CA GLN A 33 5.56 4.09 -17.93
C GLN A 33 4.74 4.67 -19.08
N ASP A 34 4.53 3.85 -20.12
CA ASP A 34 3.61 4.13 -21.22
C ASP A 34 2.17 4.02 -20.73
N ALA A 35 1.54 5.19 -20.53
CA ALA A 35 0.16 5.27 -20.06
C ALA A 35 -0.84 4.70 -21.08
N GLU A 36 -0.62 4.88 -22.37
CA GLU A 36 -1.51 4.36 -23.41
C GLU A 36 -1.47 2.84 -23.47
N GLN A 37 -0.28 2.24 -23.33
CA GLN A 37 -0.12 0.79 -23.26
C GLN A 37 -0.86 0.21 -22.04
N ILE A 38 -0.76 0.85 -20.88
CA ILE A 38 -1.47 0.42 -19.66
C ILE A 38 -2.99 0.48 -19.91
N ILE A 39 -3.50 1.59 -20.42
CA ILE A 39 -4.93 1.77 -20.70
C ILE A 39 -5.43 0.73 -21.71
N LYS A 40 -4.66 0.48 -22.78
CA LYS A 40 -5.01 -0.53 -23.77
C LYS A 40 -5.11 -1.92 -23.15
N LYS A 41 -4.10 -2.35 -22.39
CA LYS A 41 -4.09 -3.64 -21.71
C LYS A 41 -5.26 -3.80 -20.75
N ALA A 42 -5.50 -2.76 -19.92
CA ALA A 42 -6.62 -2.75 -18.98
C ALA A 42 -7.97 -2.83 -19.68
N LYS A 43 -8.14 -2.08 -20.77
CA LYS A 43 -9.35 -2.10 -21.58
C LYS A 43 -9.58 -3.46 -22.26
N ASP A 44 -8.55 -4.04 -22.88
CA ASP A 44 -8.66 -5.32 -23.58
C ASP A 44 -9.05 -6.43 -22.59
N LEU A 45 -8.50 -6.40 -21.37
CA LEU A 45 -8.85 -7.33 -20.30
C LEU A 45 -10.29 -7.11 -19.80
N LEU A 46 -10.70 -5.85 -19.62
CA LEU A 46 -12.06 -5.51 -19.22
C LEU A 46 -13.07 -5.96 -20.29
N ASP A 47 -12.81 -5.70 -21.57
CA ASP A 47 -13.68 -6.11 -22.66
C ASP A 47 -13.83 -7.63 -22.72
N TYR A 48 -12.74 -8.38 -22.51
CA TYR A 48 -12.79 -9.83 -22.38
C TYR A 48 -13.80 -10.26 -21.29
N PHE A 49 -13.72 -9.69 -20.08
CA PHE A 49 -14.66 -10.05 -19.01
C PHE A 49 -16.10 -9.65 -19.32
N LEU A 50 -16.32 -8.48 -19.93
CA LEU A 50 -17.66 -8.02 -20.29
C LEU A 50 -18.31 -8.86 -21.40
N ASP A 51 -17.50 -9.48 -22.25
CA ASP A 51 -17.98 -10.42 -23.28
C ASP A 51 -18.30 -11.80 -22.69
N GLN A 52 -17.52 -12.26 -21.69
CA GLN A 52 -17.77 -13.53 -21.01
C GLN A 52 -18.94 -13.44 -20.02
N TYR A 53 -19.13 -12.29 -19.37
CA TYR A 53 -20.12 -12.07 -18.30
C TYR A 53 -21.03 -10.88 -18.64
N PRO A 54 -21.99 -11.04 -19.56
CA PRO A 54 -22.85 -9.94 -20.00
C PRO A 54 -23.77 -9.37 -18.90
N GLU A 55 -24.01 -10.13 -17.82
CA GLU A 55 -24.81 -9.74 -16.66
C GLU A 55 -24.10 -8.79 -15.71
N VAL A 56 -22.80 -8.55 -15.82
CA VAL A 56 -22.05 -7.57 -15.02
C VAL A 56 -22.71 -6.21 -15.09
N LYS A 57 -22.92 -5.58 -13.96
CA LYS A 57 -23.61 -4.29 -13.84
C LYS A 57 -22.67 -3.14 -13.50
N ARG A 58 -21.54 -3.42 -12.84
CA ARG A 58 -20.62 -2.40 -12.31
C ARG A 58 -19.18 -2.75 -12.59
N ILE A 59 -18.37 -1.71 -12.70
CA ILE A 59 -16.92 -1.77 -12.90
C ILE A 59 -16.29 -0.97 -11.77
N GLY A 60 -15.60 -1.65 -10.85
CA GLY A 60 -14.78 -1.05 -9.82
C GLY A 60 -13.34 -0.92 -10.28
N LEU A 61 -12.66 0.15 -9.89
CA LEU A 61 -11.32 0.49 -10.32
C LEU A 61 -10.37 0.63 -9.13
N THR A 62 -9.17 0.11 -9.28
CA THR A 62 -8.02 0.34 -8.40
C THR A 62 -6.73 0.24 -9.20
N GLY A 63 -5.60 0.65 -8.65
CA GLY A 63 -4.31 0.55 -9.31
C GLY A 63 -3.21 1.24 -8.51
N GLN A 64 -2.04 1.44 -9.13
CA GLN A 64 -0.92 2.06 -8.45
C GLN A 64 -1.23 3.49 -8.01
N MET A 65 -1.02 3.75 -6.73
CA MET A 65 -1.19 5.07 -6.12
C MET A 65 0.02 5.97 -6.36
N HIS A 66 -0.08 7.21 -5.92
CA HIS A 66 0.95 8.26 -5.89
C HIS A 66 1.34 8.83 -7.24
N GLY A 67 1.56 8.00 -8.27
CA GLY A 67 1.98 8.44 -9.60
C GLY A 67 0.92 9.27 -10.34
N ILE A 68 1.35 10.09 -11.31
CA ILE A 68 0.46 10.97 -12.07
C ILE A 68 0.62 10.85 -13.58
N VAL A 69 -0.47 11.10 -14.29
CA VAL A 69 -0.50 11.44 -15.72
C VAL A 69 -1.09 12.84 -15.89
N TYR A 70 -0.61 13.62 -16.89
CA TYR A 70 -1.22 14.88 -17.26
C TYR A 70 -2.33 14.68 -18.29
N VAL A 71 -3.37 15.51 -18.19
CA VAL A 71 -4.53 15.47 -19.10
C VAL A 71 -4.81 16.83 -19.74
N ASP A 72 -5.27 16.82 -20.99
CA ASP A 72 -5.67 18.01 -21.75
C ASP A 72 -7.15 18.40 -21.48
N LYS A 73 -7.60 19.49 -22.10
CA LYS A 73 -8.99 19.97 -22.00
C LYS A 73 -10.04 18.99 -22.53
N ALA A 74 -9.65 18.06 -23.39
CA ALA A 74 -10.54 17.03 -23.91
C ALA A 74 -10.57 15.78 -23.00
N GLY A 75 -9.75 15.74 -21.93
CA GLY A 75 -9.62 14.62 -21.03
C GLY A 75 -8.69 13.51 -21.55
N ARG A 76 -7.82 13.81 -22.51
CA ARG A 76 -6.84 12.85 -23.06
C ARG A 76 -5.53 12.93 -22.29
N CYS A 77 -4.90 11.78 -22.05
CA CYS A 77 -3.55 11.73 -21.50
C CYS A 77 -2.54 12.36 -22.48
N VAL A 78 -1.65 13.20 -21.96
CA VAL A 78 -0.65 13.95 -22.75
C VAL A 78 0.77 13.80 -22.21
N SER A 79 0.99 12.83 -21.34
CA SER A 79 2.31 12.53 -20.76
C SER A 79 2.48 11.04 -20.53
N PRO A 80 3.72 10.54 -20.29
CA PRO A 80 3.89 9.25 -19.65
C PRO A 80 3.27 9.24 -18.25
N LEU A 81 3.09 8.06 -17.67
CA LEU A 81 2.82 7.90 -16.24
C LEU A 81 4.13 8.07 -15.49
N TYR A 82 4.23 9.09 -14.66
CA TYR A 82 5.28 9.24 -13.67
C TYR A 82 4.92 8.37 -12.48
N THR A 83 5.70 7.32 -12.20
CA THR A 83 5.32 6.33 -11.20
C THR A 83 5.69 6.75 -9.78
N TRP A 84 5.18 6.02 -8.79
CA TRP A 84 5.57 6.18 -7.39
C TRP A 84 7.06 5.86 -7.11
N GLN A 85 7.74 5.18 -8.03
CA GLN A 85 9.17 4.85 -7.95
C GLN A 85 10.07 5.95 -8.52
N ASP A 86 9.47 6.97 -9.14
CA ASP A 86 10.23 8.05 -9.78
C ASP A 86 11.00 8.89 -8.74
N GLY A 87 12.30 8.99 -8.96
CA GLY A 87 13.24 9.58 -8.00
C GLY A 87 13.47 11.08 -8.14
N ARG A 88 12.80 11.78 -9.10
CA ARG A 88 13.08 13.21 -9.41
C ARG A 88 13.01 14.14 -8.22
N GLY A 89 12.09 13.90 -7.28
CA GLY A 89 11.93 14.74 -6.09
C GLY A 89 13.08 14.64 -5.07
N SER A 90 13.94 13.63 -5.18
CA SER A 90 15.13 13.44 -4.34
C SER A 90 16.42 13.97 -4.99
N LEU A 91 16.32 14.51 -6.22
CA LEU A 91 17.49 15.10 -6.87
C LEU A 91 17.88 16.41 -6.17
N PRO A 92 19.18 16.65 -5.99
CA PRO A 92 19.66 17.96 -5.52
C PRO A 92 19.23 19.06 -6.52
N GLU A 93 18.63 20.13 -6.00
CA GLU A 93 18.32 21.36 -6.74
C GLU A 93 19.26 22.50 -6.31
N ASP A 94 18.89 23.74 -6.61
CA ASP A 94 19.60 24.91 -6.15
C ASP A 94 19.75 24.88 -4.62
N ASN A 95 20.92 25.22 -4.11
CA ASN A 95 21.34 25.10 -2.70
C ASN A 95 21.65 23.66 -2.20
N SER A 96 21.83 22.69 -3.08
CA SER A 96 22.25 21.32 -2.73
C SER A 96 21.28 20.52 -1.87
N ILE A 97 20.04 20.99 -1.70
CA ILE A 97 18.96 20.23 -1.05
C ILE A 97 18.00 19.70 -2.11
N SER A 98 17.36 18.58 -1.82
CA SER A 98 16.34 18.00 -2.71
C SER A 98 15.01 18.77 -2.58
N LEU A 99 14.14 18.63 -3.61
CA LEU A 99 12.80 19.18 -3.54
C LEU A 99 11.99 18.63 -2.35
N VAL A 100 12.18 17.33 -2.02
CA VAL A 100 11.54 16.72 -0.84
C VAL A 100 11.96 17.42 0.45
N GLU A 101 13.27 17.68 0.64
CA GLU A 101 13.78 18.38 1.81
C GLU A 101 13.28 19.82 1.86
N GLU A 102 13.27 20.53 0.73
CA GLU A 102 12.74 21.88 0.66
C GLU A 102 11.26 21.96 1.07
N ILE A 103 10.43 21.03 0.56
CA ILE A 103 9.01 20.95 0.92
C ILE A 103 8.85 20.71 2.41
N GLN A 104 9.59 19.77 2.99
CA GLN A 104 9.52 19.47 4.42
C GLN A 104 9.91 20.67 5.29
N GLN A 105 10.92 21.42 4.88
CA GLN A 105 11.37 22.63 5.60
C GLN A 105 10.35 23.78 5.49
N LYS A 106 9.79 24.04 4.31
CA LYS A 106 8.90 25.18 4.08
C LYS A 106 7.46 24.96 4.50
N CYS A 107 6.96 23.73 4.31
CA CYS A 107 5.55 23.42 4.46
C CYS A 107 5.23 22.50 5.63
N GLN A 108 6.24 21.93 6.28
CA GLN A 108 6.09 20.98 7.40
C GLN A 108 5.14 19.80 7.08
N VAL A 109 5.08 19.42 5.80
CA VAL A 109 4.27 18.29 5.31
C VAL A 109 5.14 17.10 4.99
N LYS A 110 4.62 15.89 5.17
CA LYS A 110 5.28 14.68 4.68
C LYS A 110 5.35 14.73 3.16
N ALA A 111 6.55 14.63 2.61
CA ALA A 111 6.80 14.50 1.18
C ALA A 111 7.69 13.30 0.92
N ALA A 112 7.48 12.65 -0.22
CA ALA A 112 8.33 11.59 -0.74
C ALA A 112 8.47 11.75 -2.26
N SER A 113 9.59 11.32 -2.82
CA SER A 113 9.95 11.58 -4.21
C SER A 113 8.88 11.14 -5.21
N GLY A 114 8.30 9.96 -5.01
CA GLY A 114 7.27 9.41 -5.89
C GLY A 114 5.84 9.95 -5.66
N TYR A 115 5.66 10.93 -4.75
CA TYR A 115 4.34 11.55 -4.56
C TYR A 115 4.00 12.45 -5.73
N GLY A 116 2.77 12.34 -6.25
CA GLY A 116 2.32 13.04 -7.45
C GLY A 116 2.47 14.56 -7.37
N MET A 117 2.27 15.15 -6.18
CA MET A 117 2.48 16.59 -6.00
C MET A 117 3.96 16.97 -6.08
N VAL A 118 4.85 16.15 -5.53
CA VAL A 118 6.32 16.37 -5.65
C VAL A 118 6.74 16.27 -7.11
N THR A 119 6.26 15.26 -7.82
CA THR A 119 6.48 15.13 -9.28
C THR A 119 5.95 16.34 -10.04
N HIS A 120 4.74 16.82 -9.71
CA HIS A 120 4.15 17.98 -10.38
C HIS A 120 4.96 19.26 -10.12
N ILE A 121 5.41 19.50 -8.90
CA ILE A 121 6.24 20.66 -8.53
C ILE A 121 7.56 20.64 -9.30
N TYR A 122 8.24 19.48 -9.32
CA TYR A 122 9.47 19.31 -10.08
C TYR A 122 9.25 19.61 -11.57
N ASN A 123 8.23 18.99 -12.17
CA ASN A 123 7.92 19.17 -13.59
C ASN A 123 7.57 20.61 -13.92
N LEU A 124 6.89 21.34 -13.03
CA LEU A 124 6.57 22.75 -13.21
C LEU A 124 7.84 23.61 -13.23
N ARG A 125 8.77 23.38 -12.28
CA ARG A 125 10.03 24.11 -12.18
C ARG A 125 10.96 23.89 -13.37
N HIS A 126 10.94 22.66 -13.90
CA HIS A 126 11.82 22.24 -14.99
C HIS A 126 11.15 22.32 -16.37
N TYR A 127 9.97 22.96 -16.49
CA TYR A 127 9.25 23.11 -17.75
C TYR A 127 8.94 21.78 -18.46
N LEU A 128 8.69 20.72 -17.70
CA LEU A 128 8.40 19.37 -18.19
C LEU A 128 6.89 19.08 -18.30
N ILE A 129 6.03 20.03 -17.93
CA ILE A 129 4.59 19.90 -18.10
C ILE A 129 4.23 20.16 -19.55
N PRO A 130 3.49 19.27 -20.24
CA PRO A 130 3.05 19.53 -21.61
C PRO A 130 2.19 20.79 -21.70
N ASP A 131 2.42 21.64 -22.71
CA ASP A 131 1.72 22.94 -22.87
C ASP A 131 0.20 22.82 -22.94
N VAL A 132 -0.30 21.69 -23.45
CA VAL A 132 -1.73 21.42 -23.59
C VAL A 132 -2.37 20.88 -22.31
N ALA A 133 -1.57 20.53 -21.31
CA ALA A 133 -2.05 19.99 -20.05
C ALA A 133 -2.85 21.01 -19.24
N VAL A 134 -3.93 20.57 -18.62
CA VAL A 134 -4.79 21.41 -17.76
C VAL A 134 -5.01 20.84 -16.36
N GLY A 135 -4.52 19.64 -16.08
CA GLY A 135 -4.61 18.97 -14.81
C GLY A 135 -3.87 17.64 -14.83
N PHE A 136 -3.90 16.95 -13.71
CA PHE A 136 -3.32 15.62 -13.56
C PHE A 136 -4.21 14.72 -12.70
N CYS A 137 -4.03 13.41 -12.82
CA CYS A 137 -4.69 12.39 -11.98
C CYS A 137 -3.84 11.12 -11.94
N THR A 138 -4.25 10.12 -11.15
CA THR A 138 -3.62 8.80 -11.20
C THR A 138 -3.96 8.07 -12.49
N ILE A 139 -3.22 7.01 -12.80
CA ILE A 139 -3.51 6.17 -13.99
C ILE A 139 -4.87 5.49 -13.89
N MET A 140 -5.29 5.05 -12.68
CA MET A 140 -6.59 4.41 -12.47
C MET A 140 -7.75 5.39 -12.59
N ASP A 141 -7.59 6.63 -12.12
CA ASP A 141 -8.58 7.70 -12.31
C ASP A 141 -8.67 8.08 -13.79
N TYR A 142 -7.53 8.15 -14.49
CA TYR A 142 -7.51 8.35 -15.93
C TYR A 142 -8.21 7.21 -16.69
N PHE A 143 -8.05 5.96 -16.26
CA PHE A 143 -8.79 4.84 -16.86
C PHE A 143 -10.30 5.02 -16.70
N GLY A 144 -10.77 5.46 -15.53
CA GLY A 144 -12.17 5.83 -15.32
C GLY A 144 -12.66 6.94 -16.26
N MET A 145 -11.84 8.00 -16.46
CA MET A 145 -12.12 9.06 -17.42
C MET A 145 -12.20 8.52 -18.86
N TYR A 146 -11.24 7.69 -19.25
CA TYR A 146 -11.17 7.09 -20.58
C TYR A 146 -12.42 6.25 -20.90
N LEU A 147 -12.84 5.40 -19.97
CA LEU A 147 -14.03 4.54 -20.14
C LEU A 147 -15.33 5.34 -20.26
N THR A 148 -15.44 6.46 -19.56
CA THR A 148 -16.69 7.24 -19.45
C THR A 148 -16.74 8.49 -20.30
N GLY A 149 -15.63 8.86 -20.93
CA GLY A 149 -15.52 10.09 -21.72
C GLY A 149 -15.49 11.39 -20.88
N ARG A 150 -15.21 11.29 -19.57
CA ARG A 150 -15.08 12.46 -18.69
C ARG A 150 -13.86 13.29 -19.10
N LYS A 151 -14.02 14.62 -19.03
CA LYS A 151 -12.96 15.57 -19.38
C LYS A 151 -12.13 16.02 -18.18
N ARG A 152 -12.60 15.77 -16.95
CA ARG A 152 -11.91 16.09 -15.70
C ARG A 152 -11.97 14.92 -14.75
N ALA A 153 -10.89 14.73 -14.02
CA ALA A 153 -10.82 13.69 -13.02
C ALA A 153 -11.69 14.04 -11.80
N LEU A 154 -12.47 13.06 -11.37
CA LEU A 154 -13.08 13.00 -10.04
C LEU A 154 -12.41 11.86 -9.32
N ILE A 155 -11.64 12.16 -8.28
CA ILE A 155 -10.83 11.18 -7.58
C ILE A 155 -11.35 10.92 -6.17
N HIS A 156 -11.25 9.70 -5.71
CA HIS A 156 -11.56 9.37 -4.33
C HIS A 156 -10.47 9.89 -3.38
N ALA A 157 -10.85 10.30 -2.16
CA ALA A 157 -9.92 10.84 -1.16
C ALA A 157 -8.72 9.91 -0.86
N SER A 158 -8.90 8.58 -0.99
CA SER A 158 -7.80 7.62 -0.84
C SER A 158 -6.68 7.84 -1.86
N ASN A 159 -7.01 8.17 -3.11
CA ASN A 159 -6.03 8.49 -4.16
C ASN A 159 -5.48 9.89 -4.00
N ALA A 160 -6.33 10.86 -3.66
CA ALA A 160 -5.91 12.24 -3.43
C ALA A 160 -4.85 12.34 -2.33
N ALA A 161 -5.02 11.59 -1.24
CA ALA A 161 -4.05 11.51 -0.15
C ALA A 161 -2.67 10.98 -0.62
N GLY A 162 -2.67 10.09 -1.60
CA GLY A 162 -1.46 9.54 -2.20
C GLY A 162 -0.61 10.56 -2.96
N PHE A 163 -1.16 11.69 -3.35
CA PHE A 163 -0.37 12.76 -4.02
C PHE A 163 0.51 13.56 -3.05
N GLY A 164 0.24 13.52 -1.75
CA GLY A 164 0.79 14.43 -0.77
C GLY A 164 0.04 15.77 -0.73
N PHE A 165 0.35 16.64 0.22
CA PHE A 165 -0.35 17.92 0.45
C PHE A 165 -1.86 17.76 0.63
N PHE A 166 -2.28 16.67 1.24
CA PHE A 166 -3.68 16.35 1.48
C PHE A 166 -3.96 16.27 2.97
N ASP A 167 -4.97 17.02 3.41
CA ASP A 167 -5.48 16.96 4.78
C ASP A 167 -6.49 15.81 4.87
N GLY A 168 -6.08 14.70 5.48
CA GLY A 168 -6.93 13.53 5.67
C GLY A 168 -8.09 13.77 6.63
N ARG A 169 -8.02 14.76 7.52
CA ARG A 169 -9.13 15.09 8.45
C ARG A 169 -10.25 15.84 7.72
N HIS A 170 -9.86 16.81 6.89
CA HIS A 170 -10.81 17.64 6.15
C HIS A 170 -11.08 17.12 4.72
N MET A 171 -10.42 16.03 4.33
CA MET A 171 -10.58 15.39 3.01
C MET A 171 -10.37 16.37 1.84
N CYS A 172 -9.37 17.25 1.94
CA CYS A 172 -9.08 18.26 0.92
C CYS A 172 -7.57 18.52 0.78
N PHE A 173 -7.18 19.07 -0.38
CA PHE A 173 -5.82 19.52 -0.60
C PHE A 173 -5.48 20.74 0.27
N MET A 174 -4.27 20.77 0.81
CA MET A 174 -3.72 21.84 1.66
C MET A 174 -3.30 23.03 0.78
N LYS A 175 -4.29 23.78 0.27
CA LYS A 175 -4.07 24.85 -0.71
C LYS A 175 -3.15 25.97 -0.22
N GLU A 176 -3.17 26.28 1.07
CA GLU A 176 -2.28 27.27 1.68
C GLU A 176 -0.84 26.80 1.63
N GLU A 177 -0.58 25.54 1.98
CA GLU A 177 0.78 24.96 1.92
C GLU A 177 1.29 24.91 0.47
N LEU A 178 0.42 24.52 -0.48
CA LEU A 178 0.74 24.53 -1.91
C LEU A 178 1.07 25.95 -2.41
N GLY A 179 0.38 26.98 -1.89
CA GLY A 179 0.66 28.39 -2.17
C GLY A 179 2.07 28.83 -1.78
N LYS A 180 2.61 28.33 -0.65
CA LYS A 180 3.97 28.63 -0.18
C LYS A 180 5.08 28.19 -1.15
N ILE A 181 4.79 27.19 -1.98
CA ILE A 181 5.72 26.66 -2.98
C ILE A 181 5.29 27.00 -4.42
N GLY A 182 4.36 27.95 -4.60
CA GLY A 182 3.96 28.50 -5.89
C GLY A 182 2.97 27.67 -6.70
N ILE A 183 2.32 26.65 -6.09
CA ILE A 183 1.36 25.80 -6.80
C ILE A 183 -0.05 26.40 -6.75
N GLN A 184 -0.66 26.52 -7.94
CA GLN A 184 -2.03 27.01 -8.08
C GLN A 184 -3.05 25.87 -8.04
N GLY A 185 -4.16 26.09 -7.36
CA GLY A 185 -5.23 25.08 -7.20
C GLY A 185 -5.94 24.66 -8.50
N LYS A 186 -5.72 25.35 -9.63
CA LYS A 186 -6.30 24.99 -10.93
C LYS A 186 -5.87 23.63 -11.48
N TRP A 187 -4.71 23.13 -11.02
CA TRP A 187 -4.17 21.84 -11.42
C TRP A 187 -4.79 20.65 -10.70
N LEU A 188 -5.39 20.92 -9.52
CA LEU A 188 -5.89 19.89 -8.65
C LEU A 188 -7.17 19.24 -9.20
N PRO A 189 -7.27 17.90 -9.14
CA PRO A 189 -8.52 17.21 -9.46
C PRO A 189 -9.60 17.50 -8.42
N GLU A 190 -10.87 17.27 -8.79
CA GLU A 190 -11.99 17.25 -7.86
C GLU A 190 -11.92 16.01 -6.97
N VAL A 191 -12.20 16.17 -5.66
CA VAL A 191 -12.12 15.08 -4.67
C VAL A 191 -13.49 14.70 -4.15
N CYS A 192 -13.75 13.40 -4.03
CA CYS A 192 -14.93 12.86 -3.35
C CYS A 192 -14.52 11.94 -2.19
N GLY A 193 -15.32 11.93 -1.12
CA GLY A 193 -15.11 11.08 0.06
C GLY A 193 -15.94 9.80 0.08
N ALA A 194 -16.80 9.59 -0.93
CA ALA A 194 -17.64 8.41 -1.09
C ALA A 194 -17.52 7.87 -2.51
N MET A 195 -17.87 6.59 -2.68
CA MET A 195 -17.92 5.99 -4.01
C MET A 195 -18.97 6.71 -4.86
N GLN A 196 -18.57 7.19 -6.04
CA GLN A 196 -19.45 7.89 -6.98
C GLN A 196 -19.44 7.24 -8.36
N GLU A 197 -20.54 7.41 -9.08
CA GLU A 197 -20.62 7.03 -10.48
C GLU A 197 -19.87 8.05 -11.34
N LEU A 198 -18.92 7.56 -12.14
CA LEU A 198 -18.22 8.36 -13.15
C LEU A 198 -19.01 8.47 -14.46
N GLY A 199 -19.83 7.50 -14.76
CA GLY A 199 -20.57 7.33 -16.00
C GLY A 199 -20.71 5.84 -16.34
N THR A 200 -20.93 5.54 -17.62
CA THR A 200 -21.11 4.15 -18.07
C THR A 200 -20.13 3.77 -19.16
N TYR A 201 -19.74 2.49 -19.17
CA TYR A 201 -19.00 1.86 -20.25
C TYR A 201 -19.74 0.59 -20.70
N ARG A 202 -20.10 0.49 -21.98
CA ARG A 202 -20.88 -0.64 -22.53
C ARG A 202 -22.12 -0.97 -21.68
N ASN A 203 -22.85 0.06 -21.23
CA ASN A 203 -24.03 -0.01 -20.33
C ASN A 203 -23.75 -0.54 -18.91
N ARG A 204 -22.50 -0.51 -18.42
CA ARG A 204 -22.12 -0.84 -17.04
C ARG A 204 -21.69 0.43 -16.34
N ILE A 205 -22.11 0.59 -15.09
CA ILE A 205 -21.71 1.71 -14.25
C ILE A 205 -20.22 1.60 -13.93
N VAL A 206 -19.46 2.67 -14.21
CA VAL A 206 -18.06 2.81 -13.78
C VAL A 206 -18.02 3.68 -12.53
N THR A 207 -17.35 3.21 -11.49
CA THR A 207 -17.24 3.96 -10.23
C THR A 207 -15.88 4.67 -10.12
N THR A 208 -15.79 5.65 -9.21
CA THR A 208 -14.51 6.26 -8.84
C THR A 208 -13.52 5.19 -8.42
N ALA A 209 -12.25 5.35 -8.81
CA ALA A 209 -11.19 4.46 -8.40
C ALA A 209 -10.83 4.67 -6.94
N ILE A 210 -10.49 3.58 -6.23
CA ILE A 210 -9.97 3.62 -4.85
C ILE A 210 -8.51 3.22 -4.81
N GLY A 211 -7.79 3.67 -3.77
CA GLY A 211 -6.39 3.30 -3.56
C GLY A 211 -6.23 1.78 -3.40
N ASP A 212 -5.11 1.25 -3.89
CA ASP A 212 -4.80 -0.18 -3.86
C ASP A 212 -4.77 -0.76 -2.44
N ASN A 213 -4.24 -0.01 -1.49
CA ASN A 213 -4.16 -0.42 -0.10
C ASN A 213 -5.57 -0.52 0.55
N GLN A 214 -6.46 0.44 0.27
CA GLN A 214 -7.84 0.42 0.72
C GLN A 214 -8.62 -0.73 0.03
N ALA A 215 -8.40 -0.92 -1.26
CA ALA A 215 -8.99 -2.02 -2.00
C ALA A 215 -8.54 -3.37 -1.43
N SER A 216 -7.23 -3.57 -1.22
CA SER A 216 -6.70 -4.81 -0.64
C SER A 216 -7.26 -5.10 0.75
N PHE A 217 -7.35 -4.07 1.60
CA PHE A 217 -7.98 -4.23 2.91
C PHE A 217 -9.43 -4.70 2.78
N PHE A 218 -10.20 -4.03 1.92
CA PHE A 218 -11.61 -4.34 1.74
C PHE A 218 -11.85 -5.73 1.15
N GLY A 219 -11.03 -6.12 0.18
CA GLY A 219 -11.11 -7.46 -0.44
C GLY A 219 -10.74 -8.59 0.53
N ALA A 220 -9.77 -8.34 1.43
CA ALA A 220 -9.32 -9.34 2.39
C ALA A 220 -10.15 -9.36 3.68
N ALA A 221 -10.49 -8.19 4.22
CA ALA A 221 -11.02 -8.02 5.58
C ALA A 221 -12.48 -7.54 5.65
N GLY A 222 -13.02 -7.00 4.55
CA GLY A 222 -14.37 -6.43 4.53
C GLY A 222 -14.43 -5.03 5.14
N ASN A 223 -15.58 -4.65 5.70
CA ASN A 223 -15.88 -3.30 6.20
C ASN A 223 -16.11 -3.26 7.72
N GLU A 224 -15.50 -4.15 8.47
CA GLU A 224 -15.70 -4.27 9.92
C GLU A 224 -14.55 -3.62 10.69
N ASN A 225 -14.86 -2.68 11.59
CA ASN A 225 -13.86 -2.01 12.45
C ASN A 225 -13.17 -2.98 13.43
N SER A 226 -13.73 -4.16 13.66
CA SER A 226 -13.16 -5.18 14.55
C SER A 226 -12.14 -6.11 13.88
N THR A 227 -11.84 -5.88 12.59
CA THR A 227 -10.90 -6.73 11.83
C THR A 227 -9.55 -6.05 11.69
N LEU A 228 -8.49 -6.77 12.05
CA LEU A 228 -7.10 -6.44 11.79
C LEU A 228 -6.62 -7.23 10.56
N LEU A 229 -6.06 -6.55 9.58
CA LEU A 229 -5.34 -7.17 8.48
C LEU A 229 -3.84 -7.13 8.77
N VAL A 230 -3.19 -8.28 8.76
CA VAL A 230 -1.73 -8.43 8.81
C VAL A 230 -1.25 -8.87 7.44
N ASN A 231 -0.46 -8.05 6.78
CA ASN A 231 0.13 -8.38 5.48
C ASN A 231 1.65 -8.51 5.62
N ILE A 232 2.21 -9.64 5.20
CA ILE A 232 3.66 -9.86 5.17
C ILE A 232 4.08 -10.28 3.76
N GLY A 233 4.64 -9.31 3.05
CA GLY A 233 5.39 -9.47 1.81
C GLY A 233 6.87 -9.21 2.07
N THR A 234 7.54 -8.43 1.22
CA THR A 234 8.91 -7.94 1.47
C THR A 234 8.97 -7.07 2.73
N GLY A 235 8.03 -6.14 2.87
CA GLY A 235 7.74 -5.43 4.12
C GLY A 235 6.68 -6.14 4.95
N GLY A 236 6.37 -5.58 6.12
CA GLY A 236 5.26 -5.98 6.96
C GLY A 236 4.28 -4.82 7.13
N GLN A 237 2.99 -5.10 7.23
CA GLN A 237 1.98 -4.07 7.46
C GLN A 237 0.85 -4.61 8.32
N ILE A 238 0.37 -3.78 9.21
CA ILE A 238 -0.94 -3.97 9.84
C ILE A 238 -1.88 -2.87 9.38
N SER A 239 -3.15 -3.21 9.28
CA SER A 239 -4.20 -2.26 8.93
C SER A 239 -5.47 -2.55 9.70
N VAL A 240 -6.13 -1.51 10.20
CA VAL A 240 -7.41 -1.61 10.90
C VAL A 240 -8.31 -0.45 10.47
N LEU A 241 -9.61 -0.72 10.32
CA LEU A 241 -10.58 0.30 9.97
C LEU A 241 -11.01 1.07 11.22
N SER A 242 -11.11 2.41 11.10
CA SER A 242 -11.46 3.31 12.21
C SER A 242 -12.43 4.39 11.75
N ASP A 243 -13.37 4.75 12.62
CA ASP A 243 -14.21 5.94 12.45
C ASP A 243 -13.49 7.23 12.92
N GLN A 244 -12.32 7.08 13.56
CA GLN A 244 -11.53 8.19 14.10
C GLN A 244 -10.23 8.36 13.33
N TYR A 245 -9.87 9.61 13.04
CA TYR A 245 -8.55 9.94 12.54
C TYR A 245 -7.50 9.78 13.65
N PHE A 246 -6.49 8.93 13.41
CA PHE A 246 -5.36 8.76 14.31
C PHE A 246 -4.07 8.58 13.50
N ALA A 247 -3.10 9.47 13.68
CA ALA A 247 -1.82 9.46 12.94
C ALA A 247 -0.72 9.94 13.89
N GLU A 248 -0.13 9.01 14.62
CA GLU A 248 0.94 9.23 15.59
C GLU A 248 1.92 8.06 15.60
N ASP A 249 3.14 8.29 16.01
CA ASP A 249 4.15 7.26 16.26
C ASP A 249 4.36 6.25 15.11
N GLY A 250 4.38 6.75 13.88
CA GLY A 250 4.57 5.91 12.70
C GLY A 250 3.29 5.27 12.15
N ILE A 251 2.14 5.52 12.78
CA ILE A 251 0.83 5.13 12.27
C ILE A 251 0.32 6.20 11.30
N GLU A 252 -0.14 5.76 10.14
CA GLU A 252 -0.76 6.60 9.12
C GLU A 252 -2.28 6.42 9.14
N ALA A 253 -3.03 7.53 9.10
CA ALA A 253 -4.47 7.51 8.87
C ALA A 253 -4.73 7.79 7.38
N ARG A 254 -5.12 6.77 6.65
CA ARG A 254 -5.41 6.86 5.21
C ARG A 254 -6.91 6.99 4.99
N PRO A 255 -7.37 8.00 4.24
CA PRO A 255 -8.79 8.12 3.93
C PRO A 255 -9.37 6.82 3.38
N PHE A 256 -10.53 6.46 3.90
CA PHE A 256 -11.37 5.38 3.44
C PHE A 256 -12.69 5.98 2.99
N TRP A 257 -13.73 5.23 2.67
CA TRP A 257 -15.02 5.83 2.32
C TRP A 257 -15.87 6.12 3.56
N ASP A 258 -16.90 6.94 3.37
CA ASP A 258 -17.88 7.31 4.39
C ASP A 258 -17.29 7.94 5.67
N GLY A 259 -16.21 8.71 5.52
CA GLY A 259 -15.56 9.39 6.63
C GLY A 259 -14.71 8.49 7.53
N LYS A 260 -14.54 7.23 7.17
CA LYS A 260 -13.65 6.30 7.86
C LYS A 260 -12.19 6.45 7.43
N TYR A 261 -11.32 5.84 8.20
CA TYR A 261 -9.87 5.81 7.97
C TYR A 261 -9.34 4.39 8.06
N LEU A 262 -8.40 4.07 7.20
CA LEU A 262 -7.57 2.90 7.36
C LEU A 262 -6.33 3.33 8.15
N LEU A 263 -6.21 2.88 9.39
CA LEU A 263 -5.03 3.09 10.22
C LEU A 263 -4.00 2.04 9.87
N VAL A 264 -2.81 2.49 9.48
CA VAL A 264 -1.77 1.64 8.91
C VAL A 264 -0.47 1.81 9.67
N GLY A 265 0.07 0.72 10.19
CA GLY A 265 1.45 0.60 10.64
C GLY A 265 2.25 -0.25 9.67
N ALA A 266 3.40 0.21 9.23
CA ALA A 266 4.19 -0.49 8.22
C ALA A 266 5.66 -0.59 8.58
N SER A 267 6.18 -1.83 8.56
CA SER A 267 7.60 -2.18 8.70
C SER A 267 8.28 -2.23 7.34
N LEU A 268 9.52 -1.72 7.26
CA LEU A 268 10.34 -1.76 6.05
C LEU A 268 11.02 -3.12 5.85
N CYS A 269 11.01 -3.98 6.85
CA CYS A 269 11.79 -5.23 6.86
C CYS A 269 10.95 -6.44 7.33
N GLY A 270 9.77 -6.66 6.77
CA GLY A 270 8.95 -7.84 7.03
C GLY A 270 9.63 -9.12 6.52
N GLY A 271 9.08 -9.79 5.52
CA GLY A 271 9.66 -10.99 4.94
C GLY A 271 11.12 -10.84 4.46
N LYS A 272 11.58 -9.59 4.21
CA LYS A 272 12.98 -9.31 3.90
C LYS A 272 13.93 -9.67 5.04
N ALA A 273 13.52 -9.52 6.31
CA ALA A 273 14.35 -9.92 7.45
C ALA A 273 14.63 -11.43 7.42
N TYR A 274 13.59 -12.22 7.15
CA TYR A 274 13.74 -13.66 7.01
C TYR A 274 14.57 -14.07 5.77
N ALA A 275 14.39 -13.34 4.67
CA ALA A 275 15.20 -13.57 3.45
C ALA A 275 16.69 -13.22 3.67
N LEU A 276 17.00 -12.16 4.42
CA LEU A 276 18.39 -11.83 4.79
C LEU A 276 19.02 -12.91 5.66
N LEU A 277 18.27 -13.49 6.59
CA LEU A 277 18.75 -14.60 7.40
C LEU A 277 19.00 -15.86 6.55
N GLU A 278 18.10 -16.18 5.63
CA GLU A 278 18.26 -17.26 4.67
C GLU A 278 19.52 -17.07 3.84
N GLU A 279 19.70 -15.88 3.29
CA GLU A 279 20.88 -15.55 2.49
C GLU A 279 22.18 -15.69 3.28
N PHE A 280 22.18 -15.29 4.56
CA PHE A 280 23.34 -15.45 5.46
C PHE A 280 23.74 -16.93 5.60
N PHE A 281 22.81 -17.81 5.93
CA PHE A 281 23.07 -19.23 6.07
C PHE A 281 23.42 -19.87 4.71
N ARG A 282 22.74 -19.51 3.65
CA ARG A 282 22.98 -20.03 2.29
C ARG A 282 24.37 -19.68 1.79
N LYS A 283 24.86 -18.46 2.03
CA LYS A 283 26.23 -18.05 1.70
C LYS A 283 27.27 -18.90 2.44
N LEU A 284 27.06 -19.18 3.72
CA LEU A 284 27.96 -20.02 4.51
C LEU A 284 28.02 -21.46 3.96
N ILE A 285 26.84 -22.06 3.70
CA ILE A 285 26.76 -23.42 3.15
C ILE A 285 27.39 -23.47 1.76
N LYS A 286 27.14 -22.49 0.92
CA LYS A 286 27.77 -22.41 -0.41
C LYS A 286 29.28 -22.36 -0.33
N GLN A 287 29.87 -21.60 0.59
CA GLN A 287 31.31 -21.55 0.79
C GLN A 287 31.89 -22.87 1.31
N ALA A 288 31.18 -23.53 2.21
CA ALA A 288 31.64 -24.77 2.83
C ALA A 288 31.49 -26.00 1.92
N THR A 289 30.46 -26.05 1.08
CA THR A 289 30.09 -27.28 0.34
C THR A 289 30.03 -27.11 -1.18
N GLY A 290 30.05 -25.86 -1.68
CA GLY A 290 29.82 -25.54 -3.09
C GLY A 290 28.31 -25.60 -3.49
N GLN A 291 27.43 -26.00 -2.59
CA GLN A 291 26.00 -26.11 -2.89
C GLN A 291 25.27 -24.77 -2.68
N ASP A 292 24.50 -24.33 -3.67
CA ASP A 292 23.67 -23.11 -3.62
C ASP A 292 22.21 -23.50 -3.81
N LYS A 293 21.52 -23.73 -2.69
CA LYS A 293 20.10 -24.13 -2.67
C LYS A 293 19.35 -23.30 -1.63
N PRO A 294 18.06 -22.95 -1.90
CA PRO A 294 17.21 -22.30 -0.89
C PRO A 294 17.08 -23.15 0.38
N LEU A 295 17.12 -22.48 1.54
CA LEU A 295 17.14 -23.12 2.85
C LEU A 295 15.82 -22.96 3.65
N TYR A 296 14.77 -22.39 3.07
CA TYR A 296 13.53 -22.06 3.79
C TYR A 296 12.92 -23.24 4.56
N GLY A 297 12.94 -24.47 4.01
CA GLY A 297 12.47 -25.66 4.72
C GLY A 297 13.33 -26.04 5.94
N ILE A 298 14.64 -25.81 5.85
CA ILE A 298 15.56 -26.00 6.98
C ILE A 298 15.32 -24.94 8.04
N LEU A 299 15.15 -23.67 7.63
CA LEU A 299 14.87 -22.58 8.55
C LEU A 299 13.51 -22.75 9.25
N GLU A 300 12.49 -23.28 8.58
CA GLU A 300 11.22 -23.61 9.21
C GLU A 300 11.40 -24.64 10.36
N THR A 301 12.17 -25.69 10.10
CA THR A 301 12.51 -26.69 11.12
C THR A 301 13.28 -26.08 12.30
N MET A 302 14.28 -25.23 11.99
CA MET A 302 15.03 -24.49 13.01
C MET A 302 14.13 -23.56 13.83
N ALA A 303 13.22 -22.83 13.17
CA ALA A 303 12.30 -21.93 13.86
C ALA A 303 11.39 -22.67 14.85
N ARG A 304 10.85 -23.83 14.47
CA ARG A 304 10.05 -24.68 15.38
C ARG A 304 10.84 -25.10 16.60
N LYS A 305 12.04 -25.59 16.40
CA LYS A 305 12.94 -26.00 17.50
C LYS A 305 13.37 -24.82 18.38
N GLY A 306 13.64 -23.67 17.76
CA GLY A 306 13.94 -22.42 18.47
C GLY A 306 12.76 -21.95 19.32
N LYS A 307 11.53 -22.04 18.82
CA LYS A 307 10.29 -21.76 19.55
C LYS A 307 10.16 -22.61 20.79
N GLU A 308 10.31 -23.94 20.66
CA GLU A 308 10.22 -24.87 21.80
C GLU A 308 11.27 -24.58 22.88
N THR A 309 12.52 -24.33 22.45
CA THR A 309 13.62 -24.01 23.34
C THR A 309 13.42 -22.66 24.02
N ASN A 310 12.90 -21.65 23.30
CA ASN A 310 12.66 -20.31 23.83
C ASN A 310 11.52 -20.30 24.85
N ALA A 311 10.47 -21.10 24.62
CA ALA A 311 9.32 -21.19 25.52
C ALA A 311 9.70 -21.65 26.96
N SER A 312 10.74 -22.49 27.09
CA SER A 312 11.22 -22.97 28.37
C SER A 312 12.14 -22.00 29.12
N ARG A 313 12.55 -20.89 28.51
CA ARG A 313 13.49 -19.92 29.10
C ARG A 313 12.77 -18.84 29.90
N LEU A 314 13.47 -18.34 30.92
CA LEU A 314 13.07 -17.11 31.62
C LEU A 314 13.06 -15.93 30.67
N GLU A 315 12.15 -15.00 30.85
CA GLU A 315 11.94 -13.86 29.92
C GLU A 315 13.23 -13.04 29.67
N ASN A 316 14.02 -12.81 30.71
CA ASN A 316 15.29 -12.09 30.63
C ASN A 316 16.43 -12.90 29.95
N ARG A 317 16.20 -14.16 29.62
CA ARG A 317 17.14 -15.04 28.90
C ARG A 317 16.66 -15.43 27.51
N LYS A 318 15.51 -14.95 27.09
CA LYS A 318 15.02 -15.11 25.72
C LYS A 318 15.82 -14.23 24.79
N LEU A 319 16.38 -14.81 23.73
CA LEU A 319 16.99 -14.02 22.65
C LEU A 319 15.96 -13.09 22.04
N LYS A 320 16.28 -11.81 21.94
CA LYS A 320 15.41 -10.80 21.29
C LYS A 320 16.11 -10.24 20.07
N VAL A 321 15.42 -10.22 18.94
CA VAL A 321 15.90 -9.63 17.68
C VAL A 321 14.97 -8.48 17.30
N THR A 322 15.55 -7.31 17.07
CA THR A 322 14.83 -6.18 16.45
C THR A 322 15.13 -6.18 14.96
N THR A 323 14.09 -6.29 14.14
CA THR A 323 14.24 -6.50 12.68
C THR A 323 14.26 -5.23 11.85
N THR A 324 14.50 -4.08 12.44
CA THR A 324 14.60 -2.78 11.75
C THR A 324 15.90 -2.64 10.92
N PHE A 325 16.25 -3.67 10.15
CA PHE A 325 17.49 -3.72 9.38
C PHE A 325 17.58 -2.68 8.24
N ASN A 326 16.45 -2.13 7.84
CA ASN A 326 16.35 -1.06 6.83
C ASN A 326 15.87 0.28 7.44
N GLY A 327 16.02 0.47 8.75
CA GLY A 327 15.43 1.60 9.45
C GLY A 327 13.92 1.44 9.66
N THR A 328 13.30 2.53 10.10
CA THR A 328 11.83 2.67 10.15
C THR A 328 11.39 3.82 9.23
N ARG A 329 10.11 3.92 8.92
CA ARG A 329 9.57 5.07 8.15
C ARG A 329 9.74 6.40 8.87
N ALA A 330 9.76 6.39 10.22
CA ALA A 330 9.95 7.57 11.04
C ALA A 330 11.42 7.95 11.17
N ASN A 331 12.32 6.97 11.21
CA ASN A 331 13.76 7.19 11.33
C ASN A 331 14.54 6.14 10.51
N PRO A 332 15.09 6.53 9.35
CA PRO A 332 15.90 5.64 8.50
C PRO A 332 17.21 5.16 9.17
N GLU A 333 17.72 5.90 10.17
CA GLU A 333 18.95 5.53 10.89
C GLU A 333 18.73 4.49 12.00
N THR A 334 17.49 4.08 12.25
CA THR A 334 17.20 3.02 13.21
C THR A 334 17.80 1.71 12.72
N SER A 335 18.58 1.04 13.57
CA SER A 335 19.22 -0.24 13.25
C SER A 335 18.52 -1.42 13.93
N GLY A 336 18.67 -2.61 13.36
CA GLY A 336 18.32 -3.85 14.01
C GLY A 336 19.29 -4.18 15.14
N SER A 337 18.85 -4.98 16.10
CA SER A 337 19.68 -5.38 17.24
C SER A 337 19.40 -6.83 17.68
N ILE A 338 20.36 -7.40 18.38
CA ILE A 338 20.22 -8.69 19.04
C ILE A 338 20.58 -8.48 20.51
N THR A 339 19.66 -8.82 21.40
CA THR A 339 19.85 -8.66 22.85
C THR A 339 19.62 -9.97 23.59
N ASN A 340 20.02 -10.03 24.86
CA ASN A 340 19.93 -11.26 25.70
C ASN A 340 20.64 -12.46 25.07
N LEU A 341 21.79 -12.22 24.43
CA LEU A 341 22.61 -13.26 23.82
C LEU A 341 23.48 -13.91 24.92
N PHE A 342 23.35 -15.21 25.08
CA PHE A 342 24.12 -16.04 26.01
C PHE A 342 24.69 -17.25 25.27
N ALA A 343 25.71 -17.93 25.86
CA ALA A 343 26.34 -19.09 25.24
C ALA A 343 25.35 -20.23 24.92
N ASP A 344 24.31 -20.38 25.73
CA ASP A 344 23.30 -21.44 25.61
C ASP A 344 22.16 -21.12 24.62
N ASN A 345 22.08 -19.88 24.12
CA ASN A 345 21.13 -19.49 23.06
C ASN A 345 21.80 -18.95 21.78
N PHE A 346 23.13 -19.03 21.69
CA PHE A 346 23.87 -18.68 20.49
C PHE A 346 23.81 -19.84 19.45
N THR A 347 22.61 -20.11 18.97
CA THR A 347 22.32 -21.22 18.07
C THR A 347 21.54 -20.77 16.83
N PRO A 348 21.69 -21.44 15.67
CA PRO A 348 20.92 -21.12 14.47
C PRO A 348 19.40 -21.16 14.70
N GLU A 349 18.93 -22.08 15.53
CA GLU A 349 17.52 -22.23 15.88
C GLU A 349 16.99 -21.00 16.65
N ALA A 350 17.73 -20.55 17.65
CA ALA A 350 17.34 -19.36 18.43
C ALA A 350 17.35 -18.10 17.57
N PHE A 351 18.33 -17.93 16.68
CA PHE A 351 18.38 -16.80 15.76
C PHE A 351 17.21 -16.84 14.75
N THR A 352 16.91 -18.03 14.21
CA THR A 352 15.83 -18.15 13.22
C THR A 352 14.47 -17.83 13.85
N TYR A 353 14.20 -18.37 15.03
CA TYR A 353 12.99 -18.03 15.78
C TYR A 353 12.96 -16.55 16.17
N GLY A 354 14.06 -16.01 16.71
CA GLY A 354 14.16 -14.62 17.14
C GLY A 354 13.90 -13.61 16.03
N VAL A 355 14.33 -13.91 14.79
CA VAL A 355 14.00 -13.06 13.63
C VAL A 355 12.50 -13.08 13.32
N LEU A 356 11.88 -14.26 13.29
CA LEU A 356 10.42 -14.36 13.06
C LEU A 356 9.62 -13.69 14.17
N GLU A 357 9.99 -13.91 15.43
CA GLU A 357 9.35 -13.27 16.58
C GLU A 357 9.52 -11.74 16.52
N GLY A 358 10.72 -11.25 16.20
CA GLY A 358 11.01 -9.81 16.05
C GLY A 358 10.18 -9.13 14.98
N MET A 359 9.98 -9.78 13.84
CA MET A 359 9.07 -9.29 12.77
C MET A 359 7.64 -9.10 13.30
N VAL A 360 7.15 -10.07 14.08
CA VAL A 360 5.79 -10.02 14.62
C VAL A 360 5.68 -8.98 15.74
N LEU A 361 6.68 -8.88 16.62
CA LEU A 361 6.69 -7.90 17.71
C LEU A 361 6.69 -6.47 17.21
N GLU A 362 7.38 -6.16 16.10
CA GLU A 362 7.34 -4.84 15.46
C GLU A 362 5.91 -4.48 15.03
N LEU A 363 5.20 -5.40 14.37
CA LEU A 363 3.81 -5.20 13.96
C LEU A 363 2.85 -5.12 15.17
N TYR A 364 3.10 -5.93 16.19
CA TYR A 364 2.29 -5.91 17.41
C TYR A 364 2.44 -4.59 18.19
N GLN A 365 3.64 -4.00 18.24
CA GLN A 365 3.85 -2.68 18.82
C GLN A 365 3.03 -1.60 18.10
N MET A 366 3.02 -1.61 16.76
CA MET A 366 2.18 -0.71 15.97
C MET A 366 0.69 -0.91 16.27
N TYR A 367 0.24 -2.16 16.40
CA TYR A 367 -1.13 -2.46 16.80
C TYR A 367 -1.46 -1.92 18.21
N GLN A 368 -0.53 -2.04 19.18
CA GLN A 368 -0.75 -1.49 20.52
C GLN A 368 -0.88 0.05 20.50
N ILE A 369 -0.11 0.74 19.68
CA ILE A 369 -0.25 2.19 19.50
C ILE A 369 -1.65 2.54 18.98
N ILE A 370 -2.12 1.86 17.92
CA ILE A 370 -3.48 2.06 17.39
C ILE A 370 -4.52 1.77 18.47
N ARG A 371 -4.42 0.62 19.14
CA ARG A 371 -5.37 0.20 20.16
C ARG A 371 -5.46 1.19 21.31
N THR A 372 -4.33 1.70 21.79
CA THR A 372 -4.27 2.66 22.89
C THR A 372 -4.82 4.03 22.48
N GLY A 373 -4.49 4.50 21.27
CA GLY A 373 -4.92 5.81 20.77
C GLY A 373 -6.39 5.88 20.33
N THR A 374 -6.99 4.75 19.94
CA THR A 374 -8.35 4.72 19.39
C THR A 374 -9.34 3.88 20.19
N TYR A 375 -8.86 3.09 21.14
CA TYR A 375 -9.65 2.11 21.92
C TYR A 375 -10.36 1.04 21.06
N ILE A 376 -9.94 0.85 19.79
CA ILE A 376 -10.51 -0.17 18.91
C ILE A 376 -10.27 -1.56 19.49
N GLN A 377 -11.32 -2.39 19.56
CA GLN A 377 -11.25 -3.78 19.95
C GLN A 377 -11.27 -4.67 18.70
N VAL A 378 -10.14 -5.32 18.43
CA VAL A 378 -10.02 -6.29 17.35
C VAL A 378 -10.46 -7.66 17.85
N THR A 379 -11.37 -8.30 17.14
CA THR A 379 -11.88 -9.65 17.44
C THR A 379 -11.61 -10.65 16.33
N ARG A 380 -11.20 -10.16 15.15
CA ARG A 380 -10.90 -10.96 13.96
C ARG A 380 -9.57 -10.53 13.37
N MET A 381 -8.73 -11.48 12.98
CA MET A 381 -7.44 -11.21 12.34
C MET A 381 -7.33 -11.97 11.03
N ILE A 382 -7.07 -11.22 9.96
CA ILE A 382 -6.85 -11.75 8.60
C ILE A 382 -5.38 -11.62 8.25
N GLY A 383 -4.82 -12.69 7.70
CA GLY A 383 -3.46 -12.73 7.18
C GLY A 383 -3.42 -12.70 5.68
N SER A 384 -2.57 -11.86 5.09
CA SER A 384 -2.34 -11.82 3.66
C SER A 384 -0.85 -11.75 3.31
N GLY A 385 -0.54 -11.96 2.04
CA GLY A 385 0.82 -11.93 1.53
C GLY A 385 1.57 -13.26 1.58
N ASN A 386 2.53 -13.40 0.66
CA ASN A 386 3.29 -14.63 0.47
C ASN A 386 4.14 -15.03 1.69
N GLY A 387 4.54 -14.08 2.53
CA GLY A 387 5.28 -14.35 3.76
C GLY A 387 4.49 -15.21 4.74
N LEU A 388 3.18 -14.98 4.85
CA LEU A 388 2.29 -15.78 5.69
C LEU A 388 1.90 -17.09 5.04
N ARG A 389 1.51 -17.06 3.77
CA ARG A 389 1.08 -18.27 3.03
C ARG A 389 2.17 -19.36 2.98
N LYS A 390 3.45 -18.96 2.99
CA LYS A 390 4.60 -19.86 2.88
C LYS A 390 5.30 -20.17 4.20
N ASN A 391 4.86 -19.61 5.33
CA ASN A 391 5.52 -19.79 6.61
C ASN A 391 4.50 -20.05 7.75
N PRO A 392 4.11 -21.32 7.97
CA PRO A 392 3.18 -21.68 9.03
C PRO A 392 3.66 -21.28 10.44
N VAL A 393 4.99 -21.35 10.70
CA VAL A 393 5.55 -20.98 12.00
C VAL A 393 5.34 -19.49 12.27
N LEU A 394 5.46 -18.63 11.26
CA LEU A 394 5.19 -17.22 11.40
C LEU A 394 3.71 -16.96 11.73
N CYS A 395 2.79 -17.72 11.12
CA CYS A 395 1.36 -17.64 11.44
C CYS A 395 1.10 -18.01 12.91
N GLU A 396 1.71 -19.09 13.40
CA GLU A 396 1.61 -19.50 14.82
C GLU A 396 2.12 -18.42 15.78
N ILE A 397 3.26 -17.80 15.48
CA ILE A 397 3.84 -16.72 16.30
C ILE A 397 2.90 -15.50 16.33
N ILE A 398 2.29 -15.14 15.20
CA ILE A 398 1.31 -14.06 15.13
C ILE A 398 0.10 -14.37 16.03
N GLU A 399 -0.48 -15.57 15.93
CA GLU A 399 -1.61 -15.97 16.77
C GLU A 399 -1.27 -15.90 18.27
N GLU A 400 -0.09 -16.36 18.66
CA GLU A 400 0.36 -16.34 20.05
C GLU A 400 0.56 -14.92 20.59
N ILE A 401 1.23 -14.04 19.83
CA ILE A 401 1.54 -12.68 20.27
C ILE A 401 0.30 -11.79 20.27
N PHE A 402 -0.56 -11.90 19.25
CA PHE A 402 -1.78 -11.10 19.18
C PHE A 402 -2.92 -11.67 20.04
N GLY A 403 -2.87 -12.95 20.40
CA GLY A 403 -3.94 -13.63 21.15
C GLY A 403 -5.23 -13.80 20.35
N ILE A 404 -5.17 -13.73 19.03
CA ILE A 404 -6.30 -13.83 18.12
C ILE A 404 -5.94 -14.82 17.02
N LYS A 405 -6.89 -15.70 16.67
CA LYS A 405 -6.69 -16.67 15.57
C LYS A 405 -6.52 -15.95 14.24
N LEU A 406 -5.48 -16.33 13.49
CA LEU A 406 -5.20 -15.82 12.16
C LEU A 406 -5.95 -16.63 11.10
N ILE A 407 -6.73 -15.95 10.27
CA ILE A 407 -7.42 -16.55 9.13
C ILE A 407 -6.70 -16.01 7.87
N LEU A 408 -6.16 -16.88 7.05
CA LEU A 408 -5.55 -16.45 5.79
C LEU A 408 -6.63 -15.95 4.82
N ALA A 409 -6.36 -14.85 4.12
CA ALA A 409 -7.24 -14.30 3.11
C ALA A 409 -7.51 -15.35 2.02
N GLU A 410 -8.78 -15.46 1.63
CA GLU A 410 -9.26 -16.50 0.71
C GLU A 410 -8.71 -16.31 -0.70
N TYR A 411 -8.65 -15.05 -1.17
CA TYR A 411 -8.24 -14.71 -2.51
C TYR A 411 -6.84 -14.10 -2.54
N GLU A 412 -6.08 -14.38 -3.62
CA GLU A 412 -4.76 -13.78 -3.84
C GLU A 412 -4.87 -12.37 -4.45
N GLU A 413 -5.93 -12.11 -5.22
CA GLU A 413 -6.19 -10.83 -5.92
C GLU A 413 -7.04 -9.88 -5.05
N GLU A 414 -6.60 -9.61 -3.82
CA GLU A 414 -7.34 -8.85 -2.80
C GLU A 414 -7.73 -7.44 -3.29
N ALA A 415 -6.81 -6.74 -3.98
CA ALA A 415 -7.09 -5.40 -4.47
C ALA A 415 -8.18 -5.38 -5.56
N ALA A 416 -8.12 -6.31 -6.52
CA ALA A 416 -9.13 -6.40 -7.57
C ALA A 416 -10.50 -6.80 -6.99
N THR A 417 -10.52 -7.76 -6.07
CA THR A 417 -11.72 -8.17 -5.33
C THR A 417 -12.33 -6.99 -4.56
N GLY A 418 -11.50 -6.24 -3.83
CA GLY A 418 -11.95 -5.06 -3.08
C GLY A 418 -12.47 -3.94 -3.97
N ALA A 419 -11.84 -3.69 -5.13
CA ALA A 419 -12.35 -2.74 -6.11
C ALA A 419 -13.73 -3.16 -6.66
N ALA A 420 -13.91 -4.44 -6.99
CA ALA A 420 -15.19 -4.96 -7.45
C ALA A 420 -16.29 -4.80 -6.40
N ILE A 421 -16.03 -5.20 -5.15
CA ILE A 421 -16.98 -5.07 -4.03
C ILE A 421 -17.29 -3.60 -3.75
N SER A 422 -16.26 -2.70 -3.74
CA SER A 422 -16.46 -1.27 -3.48
C SER A 422 -17.38 -0.60 -4.50
N SER A 423 -17.44 -1.10 -5.73
CA SER A 423 -18.35 -0.60 -6.77
C SER A 423 -19.83 -0.76 -6.38
N THR A 424 -20.15 -1.61 -5.39
CA THR A 424 -21.51 -1.81 -4.89
C THR A 424 -21.91 -0.79 -3.82
N LEU A 425 -20.96 -0.03 -3.27
CA LEU A 425 -21.15 0.96 -2.21
C LEU A 425 -21.62 2.33 -2.72
N LEU A 426 -22.07 2.42 -3.96
CA LEU A 426 -22.63 3.65 -4.51
C LEU A 426 -23.79 4.15 -3.63
N LYS A 427 -23.64 5.34 -3.05
CA LYS A 427 -24.78 6.04 -2.47
C LYS A 427 -25.74 6.43 -3.60
N SER A 428 -27.00 6.07 -3.48
CA SER A 428 -28.04 6.62 -4.33
C SER A 428 -28.00 8.15 -4.19
N ILE A 429 -27.60 8.84 -5.26
CA ILE A 429 -27.77 10.29 -5.32
C ILE A 429 -29.28 10.49 -5.23
N GLU A 430 -29.80 10.96 -4.09
CA GLU A 430 -31.13 11.56 -4.05
C GLU A 430 -31.09 12.71 -5.06
N ARG A 431 -31.68 12.46 -6.23
CA ARG A 431 -31.92 13.52 -7.21
C ARG A 431 -32.91 14.47 -6.54
N THR A 432 -32.39 15.47 -5.84
CA THR A 432 -33.14 16.65 -5.47
C THR A 432 -33.68 17.22 -6.80
N LYS A 433 -34.99 17.05 -6.98
CA LYS A 433 -35.78 17.62 -8.09
C LYS A 433 -35.88 19.12 -7.94
#